data_e077d0b322cf1f6ef089baa82419e20a
#
_entry.id   e077d0b322cf1f6ef089baa82419e20a
#
_cell.length_a   1.000
_cell.length_b   1.000
_cell.length_c   1.000
_cell.angle_alpha   90.00
_cell.angle_beta   90.00
_cell.angle_gamma   90.00
#
_symmetry.space_group_name_H-M   'P 1'
#
loop_
_entity.id
_entity.type
_entity.pdbx_description
1 polymer ?
#
loop_
_entity_poly.entity_id
_entity_poly.type
_entity_poly.pdbx_seq_one_letter_code
_entity_poly.pdbx_strand_id
1 'polypeptide(L)'
;MKQYRKWLMGTLVGLLSLVSAHAQDIKSPIEVGTSNAYRPFAFVDRANAMAGYDIEVLKILSKHDPKLVFKFNGVQWNAVFPGLDSGKFDLLAYQITKTKEREAKYIFSHYPYFNDISGVIIRENQSISDFTQLNDKKIGVSVGSNYARDLENYLKANPELKIEIKYYKNPPALIADLGADRIQAIIGEPISSINIAKAQNIKLKATDIILDKTPVYFVFNKKDVELRDAISAALKKAIDAKDLQNLSIKYFGKDLSQ
;
A
#
# COMPACT_ATOMS: atom_id res chain seq x y z
N MET A 1 41.79 80.07 13.60
CA MET A 1 42.00 79.00 12.63
C MET A 1 41.62 77.73 13.30
N LYS A 2 40.41 77.28 13.22
CA LYS A 2 39.89 76.06 13.85
C LYS A 2 39.30 75.14 12.78
N GLN A 3 39.89 73.96 12.59
CA GLN A 3 39.41 72.91 11.71
C GLN A 3 38.21 72.18 12.34
N TYR A 4 37.09 72.08 11.63
CA TYR A 4 35.95 71.25 12.02
C TYR A 4 36.06 69.95 11.27
N ARG A 5 36.28 68.87 11.99
CA ARG A 5 36.30 67.47 11.54
C ARG A 5 34.84 66.95 11.61
N LYS A 6 34.20 66.79 10.47
CA LYS A 6 32.87 66.14 10.40
C LYS A 6 33.04 64.62 10.46
N TRP A 7 32.42 64.03 11.42
CA TRP A 7 32.23 62.59 11.52
C TRP A 7 31.01 62.18 10.69
N LEU A 8 31.21 61.35 9.69
CA LEU A 8 30.13 60.67 8.98
C LEU A 8 29.90 59.34 9.71
N MET A 9 28.78 59.27 10.43
CA MET A 9 28.21 58.02 10.94
C MET A 9 27.44 57.35 9.75
N GLY A 10 28.04 56.30 9.17
CA GLY A 10 27.37 55.45 8.25
C GLY A 10 26.46 54.46 8.98
N THR A 11 25.16 54.64 8.89
CA THR A 11 24.15 53.68 9.35
C THR A 11 24.08 52.52 8.38
N LEU A 12 24.64 51.39 8.74
CA LEU A 12 24.52 50.13 8.01
C LEU A 12 23.14 49.51 8.34
N VAL A 13 22.14 49.76 7.52
CA VAL A 13 20.85 49.09 7.61
C VAL A 13 21.00 47.72 6.99
N GLY A 14 21.17 46.72 7.85
CA GLY A 14 21.16 45.30 7.48
C GLY A 14 19.74 44.89 7.09
N LEU A 15 19.47 44.70 5.79
CA LEU A 15 18.28 44.00 5.31
C LEU A 15 18.37 42.53 5.73
N LEU A 16 17.75 42.18 6.84
CA LEU A 16 17.39 40.77 7.11
C LEU A 16 16.24 40.41 6.16
N SER A 17 16.60 39.78 5.06
CA SER A 17 15.62 39.08 4.18
C SER A 17 15.07 37.89 4.99
N LEU A 18 13.92 38.05 5.61
CA LEU A 18 13.08 36.95 6.10
C LEU A 18 12.67 36.13 4.87
N VAL A 19 13.41 35.08 4.59
CA VAL A 19 12.93 34.00 3.70
C VAL A 19 11.82 33.32 4.46
N SER A 20 10.58 33.81 4.28
CA SER A 20 9.38 33.09 4.66
C SER A 20 9.33 31.83 3.80
N ALA A 21 9.76 30.71 4.34
CA ALA A 21 9.45 29.43 3.77
C ALA A 21 7.91 29.33 3.74
N HIS A 22 7.31 29.58 2.57
CA HIS A 22 5.91 29.27 2.35
C HIS A 22 5.80 27.77 2.43
N ALA A 23 5.43 27.24 3.60
CA ALA A 23 4.88 25.90 3.69
C ALA A 23 3.61 25.94 2.84
N GLN A 24 3.65 25.28 1.68
CA GLN A 24 2.49 25.16 0.81
C GLN A 24 1.41 24.44 1.60
N ASP A 25 0.24 25.03 1.74
CA ASP A 25 -0.86 24.42 2.50
C ASP A 25 -1.23 23.09 1.84
N ILE A 26 -1.17 22.00 2.62
CA ILE A 26 -1.59 20.69 2.15
C ILE A 26 -3.06 20.77 1.75
N LYS A 27 -3.37 20.35 0.52
CA LYS A 27 -4.75 20.25 0.01
C LYS A 27 -5.63 19.51 1.01
N SER A 28 -6.78 20.07 1.35
CA SER A 28 -7.75 19.46 2.26
C SER A 28 -9.15 19.48 1.66
N PRO A 29 -9.88 18.33 1.62
CA PRO A 29 -9.43 17.00 2.01
C PRO A 29 -8.47 16.37 1.00
N ILE A 30 -7.59 15.49 1.49
CA ILE A 30 -6.71 14.63 0.69
C ILE A 30 -7.56 13.51 0.08
N GLU A 31 -7.63 13.44 -1.24
CA GLU A 31 -8.37 12.40 -1.95
C GLU A 31 -7.56 11.09 -1.98
N VAL A 32 -8.03 10.07 -1.29
CA VAL A 32 -7.36 8.76 -1.18
C VAL A 32 -7.97 7.77 -2.15
N GLY A 33 -7.16 7.22 -3.06
CA GLY A 33 -7.52 6.05 -3.87
C GLY A 33 -7.26 4.75 -3.10
N THR A 34 -8.29 3.93 -2.91
CA THR A 34 -8.21 2.67 -2.16
C THR A 34 -9.18 1.63 -2.73
N SER A 35 -9.24 0.44 -2.13
CA SER A 35 -10.20 -0.59 -2.54
C SER A 35 -11.57 -0.40 -1.89
N ASN A 36 -12.62 -0.84 -2.59
CA ASN A 36 -13.97 -0.98 -2.02
C ASN A 36 -14.31 -2.43 -1.61
N ALA A 37 -13.43 -3.41 -1.92
CA ALA A 37 -13.72 -4.84 -1.77
C ALA A 37 -12.52 -5.70 -1.31
N TYR A 38 -11.47 -5.09 -0.74
CA TYR A 38 -10.23 -5.77 -0.33
C TYR A 38 -10.18 -5.97 1.19
N ARG A 39 -11.01 -6.87 1.72
CA ARG A 39 -11.04 -7.19 3.16
C ARG A 39 -9.81 -7.98 3.57
N PRO A 40 -9.22 -7.68 4.75
CA PRO A 40 -9.64 -6.71 5.78
C PRO A 40 -8.98 -5.33 5.61
N PHE A 41 -8.29 -5.05 4.49
CA PHE A 41 -7.45 -3.86 4.31
C PHE A 41 -8.27 -2.60 3.99
N ALA A 42 -9.07 -2.63 2.92
CA ALA A 42 -9.95 -1.53 2.54
C ALA A 42 -11.22 -2.05 1.86
N PHE A 43 -12.38 -1.70 2.38
CA PHE A 43 -13.67 -2.17 1.91
C PHE A 43 -14.81 -1.24 2.33
N VAL A 44 -15.94 -1.37 1.66
CA VAL A 44 -17.19 -0.76 2.11
C VAL A 44 -17.87 -1.67 3.14
N ASP A 45 -18.22 -1.13 4.29
CA ASP A 45 -18.91 -1.85 5.37
C ASP A 45 -20.44 -1.89 5.17
N ARG A 46 -21.17 -2.45 6.14
CA ARG A 46 -22.64 -2.55 6.09
C ARG A 46 -23.35 -1.18 6.24
N ALA A 47 -22.68 -0.18 6.77
CA ALA A 47 -23.17 1.18 6.90
C ALA A 47 -22.84 2.06 5.68
N ASN A 48 -22.33 1.44 4.59
CA ASN A 48 -21.86 2.11 3.37
C ASN A 48 -20.71 3.08 3.62
N ALA A 49 -19.90 2.82 4.64
CA ALA A 49 -18.71 3.60 4.97
C ALA A 49 -17.44 2.84 4.61
N MET A 50 -16.37 3.59 4.28
CA MET A 50 -15.05 3.01 4.06
C MET A 50 -14.44 2.56 5.39
N ALA A 51 -14.00 1.31 5.43
CA ALA A 51 -13.46 0.63 6.60
C ALA A 51 -12.28 -0.27 6.23
N GLY A 52 -11.54 -0.74 7.25
CA GLY A 52 -10.43 -1.67 7.09
C GLY A 52 -9.09 -1.12 7.59
N TYR A 53 -8.07 -1.96 7.57
CA TYR A 53 -6.76 -1.65 8.13
C TYR A 53 -6.15 -0.37 7.54
N ASP A 54 -6.12 -0.23 6.21
CA ASP A 54 -5.55 0.94 5.53
C ASP A 54 -6.28 2.23 5.91
N ILE A 55 -7.60 2.15 6.06
CA ILE A 55 -8.46 3.27 6.48
C ILE A 55 -8.15 3.67 7.92
N GLU A 56 -8.00 2.70 8.82
CA GLU A 56 -7.68 2.98 10.23
C GLU A 56 -6.26 3.51 10.40
N VAL A 57 -5.28 3.03 9.60
CA VAL A 57 -3.93 3.64 9.59
C VAL A 57 -4.03 5.13 9.28
N LEU A 58 -4.71 5.52 8.19
CA LEU A 58 -4.85 6.94 7.82
C LEU A 58 -5.59 7.75 8.88
N LYS A 59 -6.63 7.19 9.53
CA LYS A 59 -7.29 7.83 10.68
C LYS A 59 -6.34 8.02 11.88
N ILE A 60 -5.41 7.09 12.11
CA ILE A 60 -4.36 7.26 13.13
C ILE A 60 -3.44 8.42 12.73
N LEU A 61 -3.05 8.54 11.44
CA LEU A 61 -2.22 9.66 10.99
C LEU A 61 -2.92 11.01 11.24
N SER A 62 -4.25 11.12 11.02
CA SER A 62 -5.01 12.32 11.35
C SER A 62 -4.98 12.68 12.85
N LYS A 63 -4.85 11.69 13.75
CA LYS A 63 -4.68 11.97 15.19
C LYS A 63 -3.31 12.55 15.51
N HIS A 64 -2.26 12.13 14.78
CA HIS A 64 -0.91 12.65 14.96
C HIS A 64 -0.67 13.98 14.24
N ASP A 65 -1.44 14.27 13.19
CA ASP A 65 -1.48 15.57 12.50
C ASP A 65 -2.92 15.89 12.05
N PRO A 66 -3.65 16.73 12.78
CA PRO A 66 -5.04 17.11 12.47
C PRO A 66 -5.24 17.84 11.13
N LYS A 67 -4.16 18.32 10.48
CA LYS A 67 -4.22 18.90 9.13
C LYS A 67 -4.44 17.84 8.05
N LEU A 68 -4.13 16.58 8.35
CA LEU A 68 -4.33 15.45 7.45
C LEU A 68 -5.80 15.00 7.51
N VAL A 69 -6.63 15.57 6.66
CA VAL A 69 -8.05 15.21 6.51
C VAL A 69 -8.20 14.39 5.24
N PHE A 70 -8.70 13.17 5.38
CA PHE A 70 -8.80 12.21 4.27
C PHE A 70 -10.23 12.04 3.78
N LYS A 71 -10.38 11.92 2.45
CA LYS A 71 -11.60 11.48 1.78
C LYS A 71 -11.30 10.23 0.98
N PHE A 72 -11.99 9.15 1.29
CA PHE A 72 -11.71 7.82 0.72
C PHE A 72 -12.54 7.53 -0.51
N ASN A 73 -11.88 7.05 -1.57
CA ASN A 73 -12.49 6.71 -2.86
C ASN A 73 -12.19 5.24 -3.18
N GLY A 74 -13.18 4.38 -3.03
CA GLY A 74 -13.06 2.96 -3.34
C GLY A 74 -13.12 2.70 -4.84
N VAL A 75 -12.08 2.06 -5.40
CA VAL A 75 -11.97 1.74 -6.83
C VAL A 75 -11.44 0.32 -7.03
N GLN A 76 -11.57 -0.20 -8.25
CA GLN A 76 -10.93 -1.46 -8.65
C GLN A 76 -9.41 -1.27 -8.81
N TRP A 77 -8.65 -2.35 -8.61
CA TRP A 77 -7.18 -2.32 -8.71
C TRP A 77 -6.66 -1.69 -10.02
N ASN A 78 -7.25 -2.03 -11.14
CA ASN A 78 -6.84 -1.52 -12.46
C ASN A 78 -7.10 -0.01 -12.67
N ALA A 79 -7.88 0.63 -11.79
CA ALA A 79 -8.21 2.06 -11.88
C ALA A 79 -7.42 2.92 -10.88
N VAL A 80 -6.68 2.32 -9.94
CA VAL A 80 -6.07 3.07 -8.84
C VAL A 80 -4.91 3.96 -9.32
N PHE A 81 -3.97 3.41 -10.11
CA PHE A 81 -2.86 4.19 -10.67
C PHE A 81 -3.30 5.22 -11.72
N PRO A 82 -4.17 4.89 -12.68
CA PRO A 82 -4.76 5.91 -13.57
C PRO A 82 -5.44 7.05 -12.84
N GLY A 83 -6.08 6.78 -11.69
CA GLY A 83 -6.67 7.80 -10.85
C GLY A 83 -5.63 8.73 -10.21
N LEU A 84 -4.48 8.21 -9.79
CA LEU A 84 -3.35 9.01 -9.31
C LEU A 84 -2.74 9.86 -10.44
N ASP A 85 -2.51 9.25 -11.61
CA ASP A 85 -1.91 9.91 -12.78
C ASP A 85 -2.78 11.09 -13.27
N SER A 86 -4.10 10.95 -13.24
CA SER A 86 -5.04 12.00 -13.62
C SER A 86 -5.26 13.08 -12.55
N GLY A 87 -4.71 12.92 -11.34
CA GLY A 87 -4.94 13.82 -10.21
C GLY A 87 -6.32 13.67 -9.55
N LYS A 88 -7.05 12.59 -9.84
CA LYS A 88 -8.28 12.24 -9.13
C LYS A 88 -7.99 11.86 -7.67
N PHE A 89 -6.85 11.25 -7.42
CA PHE A 89 -6.34 10.91 -6.10
C PHE A 89 -5.04 11.66 -5.85
N ASP A 90 -4.82 12.06 -4.60
CA ASP A 90 -3.58 12.68 -4.12
C ASP A 90 -2.65 11.62 -3.50
N LEU A 91 -3.22 10.51 -3.03
CA LEU A 91 -2.56 9.44 -2.30
C LEU A 91 -3.23 8.09 -2.60
N LEU A 92 -2.45 7.03 -2.71
CA LEU A 92 -2.96 5.66 -2.76
C LEU A 92 -2.66 4.91 -1.47
N ALA A 93 -3.69 4.23 -0.94
CA ALA A 93 -3.62 3.29 0.16
C ALA A 93 -4.29 1.97 -0.28
N TYR A 94 -3.51 1.03 -0.81
CA TYR A 94 -4.03 -0.17 -1.47
C TYR A 94 -3.08 -1.37 -1.35
N GLN A 95 -2.37 -1.50 -0.24
CA GLN A 95 -1.37 -2.55 -0.03
C GLN A 95 -0.31 -2.57 -1.15
N ILE A 96 0.25 -1.40 -1.50
CA ILE A 96 1.15 -1.25 -2.64
C ILE A 96 2.61 -1.41 -2.20
N THR A 97 3.28 -2.38 -2.81
CA THR A 97 4.73 -2.62 -2.65
C THR A 97 5.53 -1.79 -3.65
N LYS A 98 6.80 -1.53 -3.38
CA LYS A 98 7.73 -0.90 -4.34
C LYS A 98 8.12 -1.89 -5.44
N THR A 99 8.18 -1.39 -6.67
CA THR A 99 8.83 -2.06 -7.80
C THR A 99 9.63 -1.02 -8.58
N LYS A 100 10.62 -1.45 -9.35
CA LYS A 100 11.43 -0.53 -10.18
C LYS A 100 10.54 0.31 -11.11
N GLU A 101 9.50 -0.28 -11.72
CA GLU A 101 8.58 0.41 -12.61
C GLU A 101 7.75 1.46 -11.85
N ARG A 102 7.31 1.14 -10.62
CA ARG A 102 6.55 2.08 -9.79
C ARG A 102 7.43 3.21 -9.28
N GLU A 103 8.65 2.92 -8.80
CA GLU A 103 9.62 3.93 -8.35
C GLU A 103 10.07 4.86 -9.49
N ALA A 104 10.10 4.38 -10.73
CA ALA A 104 10.36 5.21 -11.91
C ALA A 104 9.25 6.26 -12.16
N LYS A 105 8.00 6.03 -11.70
CA LYS A 105 6.83 6.88 -11.98
C LYS A 105 6.33 7.65 -10.76
N TYR A 106 6.45 7.09 -9.56
CA TYR A 106 5.82 7.56 -8.32
C TYR A 106 6.85 7.74 -7.21
N ILE A 107 6.44 8.42 -6.15
CA ILE A 107 7.15 8.46 -4.87
C ILE A 107 6.33 7.76 -3.80
N PHE A 108 7.01 7.30 -2.75
CA PHE A 108 6.44 6.47 -1.69
C PHE A 108 6.66 7.12 -0.34
N SER A 109 5.82 6.80 0.66
CA SER A 109 6.10 7.16 2.05
C SER A 109 7.50 6.67 2.46
N HIS A 110 8.15 7.40 3.35
CA HIS A 110 9.52 7.05 3.81
C HIS A 110 9.54 5.75 4.62
N TYR A 111 8.45 5.45 5.31
CA TYR A 111 8.28 4.26 6.13
C TYR A 111 7.17 3.38 5.56
N PRO A 112 7.30 2.04 5.63
CA PRO A 112 6.18 1.15 5.37
C PRO A 112 5.13 1.27 6.48
N TYR A 113 3.90 0.85 6.19
CA TYR A 113 2.86 0.77 7.21
C TYR A 113 2.34 -0.65 7.43
N PHE A 114 2.80 -1.60 6.61
CA PHE A 114 2.45 -3.01 6.66
C PHE A 114 3.48 -3.86 5.91
N ASN A 115 3.54 -5.17 6.18
CA ASN A 115 4.28 -6.15 5.38
C ASN A 115 3.31 -7.12 4.72
N ASP A 116 3.24 -7.06 3.41
CA ASP A 116 2.45 -7.96 2.57
C ASP A 116 3.15 -9.32 2.41
N ILE A 117 2.37 -10.37 2.26
CA ILE A 117 2.86 -11.75 2.11
C ILE A 117 2.38 -12.30 0.77
N SER A 118 3.32 -12.71 -0.09
CA SER A 118 3.05 -13.52 -1.27
C SER A 118 2.99 -15.00 -0.87
N GLY A 119 1.81 -15.46 -0.49
CA GLY A 119 1.58 -16.84 -0.03
C GLY A 119 0.88 -17.70 -1.06
N VAL A 120 1.02 -19.03 -0.89
CA VAL A 120 0.30 -20.03 -1.67
C VAL A 120 -1.04 -20.35 -0.98
N ILE A 121 -2.14 -20.11 -1.70
CA ILE A 121 -3.51 -20.38 -1.25
C ILE A 121 -4.09 -21.52 -2.09
N ILE A 122 -4.71 -22.49 -1.42
CA ILE A 122 -5.28 -23.70 -2.01
C ILE A 122 -6.69 -23.97 -1.46
N ARG A 123 -7.41 -24.89 -2.07
CA ARG A 123 -8.67 -25.41 -1.49
C ARG A 123 -8.41 -26.12 -0.16
N GLU A 124 -9.36 -26.04 0.77
CA GLU A 124 -9.24 -26.59 2.13
C GLU A 124 -8.94 -28.10 2.15
N ASN A 125 -9.50 -28.85 1.17
CA ASN A 125 -9.32 -30.29 1.04
C ASN A 125 -7.99 -30.73 0.40
N GLN A 126 -7.15 -29.81 -0.06
CA GLN A 126 -5.83 -30.09 -0.61
C GLN A 126 -4.76 -30.00 0.47
N SER A 127 -3.61 -30.64 0.24
CA SER A 127 -2.41 -30.50 1.08
C SER A 127 -1.22 -30.29 0.16
N ILE A 128 -0.56 -29.16 0.30
CA ILE A 128 0.66 -28.78 -0.42
C ILE A 128 1.63 -28.26 0.63
N SER A 129 2.76 -28.92 0.76
CA SER A 129 3.85 -28.59 1.70
C SER A 129 5.11 -28.12 1.00
N ASP A 130 5.20 -28.31 -0.32
CA ASP A 130 6.32 -27.90 -1.14
C ASP A 130 5.82 -27.34 -2.48
N PHE A 131 6.47 -26.30 -2.99
CA PHE A 131 6.05 -25.62 -4.22
C PHE A 131 6.16 -26.51 -5.46
N THR A 132 7.07 -27.49 -5.47
CA THR A 132 7.26 -28.45 -6.58
C THR A 132 6.02 -29.33 -6.82
N GLN A 133 5.17 -29.52 -5.81
CA GLN A 133 3.88 -30.23 -5.95
C GLN A 133 2.87 -29.49 -6.86
N LEU A 134 3.17 -28.23 -7.19
CA LEU A 134 2.41 -27.42 -8.15
C LEU A 134 2.94 -27.56 -9.60
N ASN A 135 3.95 -28.39 -9.84
CA ASN A 135 4.43 -28.64 -11.19
C ASN A 135 3.31 -29.14 -12.11
N ASP A 136 3.32 -28.72 -13.39
CA ASP A 136 2.29 -29.00 -14.38
C ASP A 136 0.86 -28.55 -13.99
N LYS A 137 0.74 -27.58 -13.06
CA LYS A 137 -0.53 -27.02 -12.59
C LYS A 137 -0.76 -25.60 -13.11
N LYS A 138 -2.02 -25.16 -12.99
CA LYS A 138 -2.43 -23.78 -13.28
C LYS A 138 -2.45 -22.99 -11.98
N ILE A 139 -1.70 -21.89 -11.91
CA ILE A 139 -1.67 -20.99 -10.76
C ILE A 139 -2.23 -19.64 -11.17
N GLY A 140 -3.18 -19.12 -10.39
CA GLY A 140 -3.80 -17.83 -10.60
C GLY A 140 -3.08 -16.71 -9.86
N VAL A 141 -3.01 -15.53 -10.49
CA VAL A 141 -2.49 -14.28 -9.91
C VAL A 141 -3.30 -13.08 -10.38
N SER A 142 -3.30 -12.00 -9.61
CA SER A 142 -3.85 -10.72 -10.07
C SER A 142 -2.87 -10.03 -11.02
N VAL A 143 -3.34 -9.60 -12.20
CA VAL A 143 -2.51 -8.92 -13.20
C VAL A 143 -1.88 -7.64 -12.63
N GLY A 144 -0.58 -7.43 -12.88
CA GLY A 144 0.15 -6.24 -12.43
C GLY A 144 0.38 -6.14 -10.91
N SER A 145 0.11 -7.20 -10.15
CA SER A 145 0.41 -7.29 -8.72
C SER A 145 1.86 -7.70 -8.46
N ASN A 146 2.34 -7.47 -7.22
CA ASN A 146 3.59 -8.06 -6.76
C ASN A 146 3.54 -9.60 -6.78
N TYR A 147 2.39 -10.21 -6.50
CA TYR A 147 2.20 -11.67 -6.51
C TYR A 147 2.49 -12.29 -7.87
N ALA A 148 2.08 -11.63 -8.95
CA ALA A 148 2.41 -12.06 -10.31
C ALA A 148 3.92 -12.00 -10.54
N ARG A 149 4.57 -10.88 -10.20
CA ARG A 149 6.01 -10.71 -10.30
C ARG A 149 6.78 -11.75 -9.46
N ASP A 150 6.34 -11.99 -8.23
CA ASP A 150 7.01 -12.91 -7.30
C ASP A 150 6.94 -14.35 -7.82
N LEU A 151 5.79 -14.77 -8.37
CA LEU A 151 5.65 -16.07 -9.06
C LEU A 151 6.53 -16.14 -10.30
N GLU A 152 6.53 -15.11 -11.15
CA GLU A 152 7.36 -15.06 -12.36
C GLU A 152 8.86 -15.14 -12.01
N ASN A 153 9.29 -14.44 -10.96
CA ASN A 153 10.68 -14.48 -10.48
C ASN A 153 11.04 -15.86 -9.92
N TYR A 154 10.12 -16.46 -9.15
CA TYR A 154 10.32 -17.82 -8.62
C TYR A 154 10.50 -18.84 -9.75
N LEU A 155 9.67 -18.78 -10.80
CA LEU A 155 9.77 -19.68 -11.95
C LEU A 155 11.02 -19.45 -12.80
N LYS A 156 11.50 -18.19 -12.91
CA LYS A 156 12.79 -17.90 -13.55
C LYS A 156 13.97 -18.54 -12.81
N ALA A 157 13.90 -18.60 -11.49
CA ALA A 157 14.93 -19.23 -10.66
C ALA A 157 14.82 -20.75 -10.62
N ASN A 158 13.67 -21.34 -11.01
CA ASN A 158 13.38 -22.76 -10.99
C ASN A 158 12.80 -23.19 -12.36
N PRO A 159 13.63 -23.18 -13.43
CA PRO A 159 13.18 -23.38 -14.81
C PRO A 159 12.68 -24.79 -15.12
N GLU A 160 12.94 -25.77 -14.22
CA GLU A 160 12.40 -27.13 -14.27
C GLU A 160 10.90 -27.19 -13.99
N LEU A 161 10.33 -26.18 -13.31
CA LEU A 161 8.92 -26.15 -12.98
C LEU A 161 8.09 -25.66 -14.16
N LYS A 162 7.15 -26.49 -14.59
CA LYS A 162 6.22 -26.20 -15.69
C LYS A 162 4.89 -25.76 -15.11
N ILE A 163 4.73 -24.45 -14.87
CA ILE A 163 3.52 -23.87 -14.31
C ILE A 163 2.86 -22.95 -15.34
N GLU A 164 1.56 -23.14 -15.56
CA GLU A 164 0.75 -22.24 -16.38
C GLU A 164 0.22 -21.10 -15.50
N ILE A 165 0.67 -19.87 -15.71
CA ILE A 165 0.19 -18.70 -14.98
C ILE A 165 -1.13 -18.21 -15.60
N LYS A 166 -2.19 -18.09 -14.81
CA LYS A 166 -3.47 -17.49 -15.18
C LYS A 166 -3.60 -16.11 -14.53
N TYR A 167 -3.75 -15.07 -15.37
CA TYR A 167 -3.85 -13.68 -14.92
C TYR A 167 -5.30 -13.22 -14.81
N TYR A 168 -5.67 -12.67 -13.66
CA TYR A 168 -7.02 -12.19 -13.36
C TYR A 168 -7.02 -10.68 -13.12
N LYS A 169 -8.02 -9.99 -13.69
CA LYS A 169 -8.21 -8.54 -13.47
C LYS A 169 -8.92 -8.23 -12.15
N ASN A 170 -9.57 -9.24 -11.55
CA ASN A 170 -10.41 -9.05 -10.39
C ASN A 170 -10.27 -10.24 -9.42
N PRO A 171 -9.97 -9.98 -8.13
CA PRO A 171 -9.75 -11.03 -7.14
C PRO A 171 -10.95 -11.96 -6.89
N PRO A 172 -12.21 -11.52 -6.88
CA PRO A 172 -13.36 -12.43 -6.76
C PRO A 172 -13.43 -13.52 -7.83
N ALA A 173 -13.10 -13.21 -9.09
CA ALA A 173 -13.08 -14.21 -10.16
C ALA A 173 -11.92 -15.21 -9.98
N LEU A 174 -10.76 -14.73 -9.54
CA LEU A 174 -9.59 -15.54 -9.19
C LEU A 174 -9.96 -16.60 -8.13
N ILE A 175 -10.62 -16.16 -7.05
CA ILE A 175 -11.09 -17.02 -5.95
C ILE A 175 -12.13 -18.03 -6.43
N ALA A 176 -13.09 -17.60 -7.27
CA ALA A 176 -14.13 -18.48 -7.82
C ALA A 176 -13.52 -19.59 -8.68
N ASP A 177 -12.51 -19.28 -9.50
CA ASP A 177 -11.85 -20.27 -10.35
C ASP A 177 -11.01 -21.27 -9.55
N LEU A 178 -10.39 -20.86 -8.43
CA LEU A 178 -9.76 -21.80 -7.50
C LEU A 178 -10.81 -22.72 -6.84
N GLY A 179 -11.94 -22.17 -6.39
CA GLY A 179 -13.04 -22.93 -5.82
C GLY A 179 -13.62 -23.96 -6.79
N ALA A 180 -13.71 -23.60 -8.07
CA ALA A 180 -14.22 -24.45 -9.14
C ALA A 180 -13.19 -25.42 -9.76
N ASP A 181 -11.97 -25.52 -9.22
CA ASP A 181 -10.86 -26.35 -9.70
C ASP A 181 -10.37 -26.03 -11.13
N ARG A 182 -10.64 -24.81 -11.63
CA ARG A 182 -10.11 -24.37 -12.92
C ARG A 182 -8.63 -23.98 -12.83
N ILE A 183 -8.19 -23.59 -11.64
CA ILE A 183 -6.78 -23.42 -11.21
C ILE A 183 -6.56 -24.19 -9.91
N GLN A 184 -5.30 -24.56 -9.63
CA GLN A 184 -4.99 -25.44 -8.50
C GLN A 184 -4.44 -24.69 -7.28
N ALA A 185 -3.91 -23.50 -7.49
CA ALA A 185 -3.44 -22.61 -6.42
C ALA A 185 -3.58 -21.13 -6.85
N ILE A 186 -3.49 -20.26 -5.87
CA ILE A 186 -3.33 -18.81 -6.05
C ILE A 186 -2.05 -18.38 -5.35
N ILE A 187 -1.28 -17.48 -5.97
CA ILE A 187 -0.31 -16.66 -5.25
C ILE A 187 -0.96 -15.31 -4.96
N GLY A 188 -1.03 -14.96 -3.67
CA GLY A 188 -1.72 -13.76 -3.22
C GLY A 188 -1.53 -13.50 -1.72
N GLU A 189 -2.17 -12.43 -1.24
CA GLU A 189 -2.23 -12.15 0.21
C GLU A 189 -3.24 -13.12 0.86
N PRO A 190 -2.77 -13.95 1.83
CA PRO A 190 -3.59 -15.05 2.34
C PRO A 190 -4.86 -14.60 3.08
N ILE A 191 -4.76 -13.54 3.89
CA ILE A 191 -5.87 -13.08 4.74
C ILE A 191 -7.01 -12.55 3.88
N SER A 192 -6.71 -11.70 2.90
CA SER A 192 -7.70 -11.17 1.97
C SER A 192 -8.30 -12.26 1.10
N SER A 193 -7.47 -13.14 0.54
CA SER A 193 -7.93 -14.25 -0.29
C SER A 193 -8.94 -15.14 0.44
N ILE A 194 -8.65 -15.50 1.70
CA ILE A 194 -9.56 -16.29 2.54
C ILE A 194 -10.84 -15.49 2.88
N ASN A 195 -10.74 -14.19 3.12
CA ASN A 195 -11.93 -13.35 3.38
C ASN A 195 -12.85 -13.26 2.16
N ILE A 196 -12.29 -13.11 0.95
CA ILE A 196 -13.06 -13.10 -0.30
C ILE A 196 -13.72 -14.48 -0.52
N ALA A 197 -12.98 -15.55 -0.26
CA ALA A 197 -13.49 -16.92 -0.37
C ALA A 197 -14.68 -17.18 0.56
N LYS A 198 -14.57 -16.77 1.84
CA LYS A 198 -15.66 -16.84 2.82
C LYS A 198 -16.91 -16.09 2.36
N ALA A 199 -16.75 -14.91 1.77
CA ALA A 199 -17.87 -14.14 1.23
C ALA A 199 -18.57 -14.83 0.05
N GLN A 200 -17.87 -15.74 -0.64
CA GLN A 200 -18.40 -16.56 -1.76
C GLN A 200 -18.81 -17.98 -1.33
N ASN A 201 -18.78 -18.31 -0.03
CA ASN A 201 -18.97 -19.65 0.51
C ASN A 201 -17.97 -20.68 -0.05
N ILE A 202 -16.76 -20.25 -0.40
CA ILE A 202 -15.68 -21.10 -0.90
C ILE A 202 -14.72 -21.36 0.26
N LYS A 203 -14.32 -22.62 0.44
CA LYS A 203 -13.41 -23.05 1.50
C LYS A 203 -11.97 -23.11 0.96
N LEU A 204 -11.17 -22.13 1.36
CA LEU A 204 -9.75 -22.02 1.05
C LEU A 204 -8.92 -21.98 2.33
N LYS A 205 -7.64 -22.34 2.20
CA LYS A 205 -6.63 -22.18 3.25
C LYS A 205 -5.32 -21.69 2.64
N ALA A 206 -4.53 -20.98 3.45
CA ALA A 206 -3.13 -20.71 3.16
C ALA A 206 -2.28 -21.94 3.50
N THR A 207 -1.20 -22.11 2.78
CA THR A 207 -0.10 -23.04 3.15
C THR A 207 0.98 -22.26 3.90
N ASP A 208 2.00 -22.97 4.38
CA ASP A 208 3.20 -22.34 4.97
C ASP A 208 4.21 -21.86 3.91
N ILE A 209 3.90 -22.08 2.62
CA ILE A 209 4.78 -21.68 1.51
C ILE A 209 4.61 -20.19 1.26
N ILE A 210 5.68 -19.44 1.48
CA ILE A 210 5.76 -17.99 1.24
C ILE A 210 6.82 -17.73 0.17
N LEU A 211 6.44 -17.05 -0.91
CA LEU A 211 7.37 -16.67 -1.97
C LEU A 211 8.11 -15.38 -1.63
N ASP A 212 7.42 -14.43 -1.00
CA ASP A 212 7.99 -13.15 -0.60
C ASP A 212 7.24 -12.50 0.58
N LYS A 213 7.96 -11.68 1.34
CA LYS A 213 7.41 -10.78 2.36
C LYS A 213 7.90 -9.37 2.05
N THR A 214 7.01 -8.50 1.62
CA THR A 214 7.38 -7.20 1.05
C THR A 214 6.74 -6.05 1.80
N PRO A 215 7.51 -5.01 2.18
CA PRO A 215 6.97 -3.80 2.80
C PRO A 215 6.00 -3.05 1.89
N VAL A 216 4.92 -2.54 2.48
CA VAL A 216 3.84 -1.80 1.83
C VAL A 216 3.89 -0.32 2.20
N TYR A 217 3.64 0.53 1.22
CA TYR A 217 3.80 1.97 1.34
C TYR A 217 2.59 2.74 0.81
N PHE A 218 2.40 3.94 1.29
CA PHE A 218 1.56 4.92 0.62
C PHE A 218 2.26 5.44 -0.64
N VAL A 219 1.49 5.69 -1.71
CA VAL A 219 2.02 6.09 -3.02
C VAL A 219 1.48 7.46 -3.41
N PHE A 220 2.34 8.29 -3.99
CA PHE A 220 2.04 9.66 -4.39
C PHE A 220 2.57 9.95 -5.79
N ASN A 221 2.01 10.94 -6.45
CA ASN A 221 2.61 11.48 -7.67
C ASN A 221 3.96 12.15 -7.35
N LYS A 222 4.92 12.14 -8.27
CA LYS A 222 6.26 12.72 -8.07
C LYS A 222 6.27 14.20 -7.68
N LYS A 223 5.25 14.94 -8.06
CA LYS A 223 5.11 16.38 -7.71
C LYS A 223 4.67 16.61 -6.26
N ASP A 224 4.08 15.61 -5.61
CA ASP A 224 3.41 15.75 -4.31
C ASP A 224 4.37 15.40 -3.14
N VAL A 225 5.60 15.96 -3.21
CA VAL A 225 6.69 15.70 -2.23
C VAL A 225 6.29 16.18 -0.84
N GLU A 226 5.68 17.35 -0.72
CA GLU A 226 5.27 17.92 0.57
C GLU A 226 4.20 17.07 1.26
N LEU A 227 3.21 16.60 0.50
CA LEU A 227 2.20 15.68 1.02
C LEU A 227 2.83 14.36 1.48
N ARG A 228 3.73 13.77 0.67
CA ARG A 228 4.48 12.56 1.02
C ARG A 228 5.24 12.75 2.34
N ASP A 229 5.91 13.90 2.53
CA ASP A 229 6.72 14.18 3.72
C ASP A 229 5.84 14.38 4.96
N ALA A 230 4.71 15.08 4.84
CA ALA A 230 3.76 15.24 5.93
C ALA A 230 3.15 13.88 6.37
N ILE A 231 2.72 13.06 5.41
CA ILE A 231 2.23 11.70 5.68
C ILE A 231 3.33 10.85 6.34
N SER A 232 4.57 10.94 5.86
CA SER A 232 5.69 10.17 6.41
C SER A 232 6.04 10.62 7.83
N ALA A 233 5.95 11.91 8.13
CA ALA A 233 6.18 12.43 9.48
C ALA A 233 5.10 11.94 10.47
N ALA A 234 3.82 11.98 10.07
CA ALA A 234 2.73 11.45 10.88
C ALA A 234 2.84 9.93 11.07
N LEU A 235 3.23 9.21 10.00
CA LEU A 235 3.46 7.77 10.04
C LEU A 235 4.59 7.40 11.00
N LYS A 236 5.70 8.15 11.00
CA LYS A 236 6.79 7.95 11.97
C LYS A 236 6.32 8.10 13.41
N LYS A 237 5.52 9.12 13.70
CA LYS A 237 4.94 9.32 15.04
C LYS A 237 4.05 8.15 15.44
N ALA A 238 3.21 7.65 14.53
CA ALA A 238 2.34 6.49 14.79
C ALA A 238 3.13 5.20 15.02
N ILE A 239 4.25 5.00 14.32
CA ILE A 239 5.18 3.88 14.54
C ILE A 239 5.81 3.99 15.93
N ASP A 240 6.37 5.15 16.27
CA ASP A 240 7.05 5.38 17.57
C ASP A 240 6.10 5.23 18.76
N ALA A 241 4.82 5.62 18.59
CA ALA A 241 3.75 5.43 19.55
C ALA A 241 3.21 3.98 19.62
N LYS A 242 3.70 3.07 18.76
CA LYS A 242 3.22 1.69 18.59
C LYS A 242 1.75 1.57 18.17
N ASP A 243 1.17 2.62 17.62
CA ASP A 243 -0.23 2.60 17.17
C ASP A 243 -0.45 1.62 16.03
N LEU A 244 0.51 1.52 15.08
CA LEU A 244 0.44 0.57 13.97
C LEU A 244 0.62 -0.88 14.46
N GLN A 245 1.52 -1.13 15.41
CA GLN A 245 1.68 -2.43 16.06
C GLN A 245 0.38 -2.89 16.69
N ASN A 246 -0.24 -2.03 17.51
CA ASN A 246 -1.49 -2.31 18.19
C ASN A 246 -2.63 -2.56 17.20
N LEU A 247 -2.69 -1.76 16.12
CA LEU A 247 -3.68 -1.93 15.07
C LEU A 247 -3.47 -3.26 14.32
N SER A 248 -2.22 -3.61 13.99
CA SER A 248 -1.89 -4.87 13.33
C SER A 248 -2.29 -6.07 14.18
N ILE A 249 -1.95 -6.08 15.45
CA ILE A 249 -2.35 -7.15 16.39
C ILE A 249 -3.88 -7.25 16.48
N LYS A 250 -4.60 -6.13 16.53
CA LYS A 250 -6.07 -6.10 16.55
C LYS A 250 -6.69 -6.75 15.30
N TYR A 251 -6.13 -6.48 14.11
CA TYR A 251 -6.67 -6.97 12.84
C TYR A 251 -6.24 -8.40 12.49
N PHE A 252 -5.01 -8.77 12.84
CA PHE A 252 -4.35 -9.97 12.32
C PHE A 252 -3.86 -10.94 13.41
N GLY A 253 -3.99 -10.58 14.70
CA GLY A 253 -3.50 -11.37 15.82
C GLY A 253 -1.99 -11.36 15.99
N LYS A 254 -1.25 -10.66 15.13
CA LYS A 254 0.21 -10.53 15.16
C LYS A 254 0.65 -9.18 14.59
N ASP A 255 1.89 -8.78 14.90
CA ASP A 255 2.48 -7.57 14.32
C ASP A 255 3.00 -7.83 12.91
N LEU A 256 2.37 -7.18 11.94
CA LEU A 256 2.78 -7.12 10.52
C LEU A 256 3.10 -5.69 10.09
N SER A 257 3.19 -4.74 11.04
CA SER A 257 3.39 -3.32 10.73
C SER A 257 4.86 -2.97 10.46
N GLN A 258 5.78 -3.86 10.83
CA GLN A 258 7.23 -3.67 10.67
C GLN A 258 7.91 -4.92 10.13
#